data_56a9dece7ff1fcd3a1b872ca9c468142
#
_entry.id   56a9dece7ff1fcd3a1b872ca9c468142
#
_cell.length_a   1.000
_cell.length_b   1.000
_cell.length_c   1.000
_cell.angle_alpha   90.00
_cell.angle_beta   90.00
_cell.angle_gamma   90.00
#
_symmetry.space_group_name_H-M   'P 1'
#
loop_
_entity.id
_entity.type
_entity.pdbx_description
1 polymer ?
#
loop_
_entity_poly.entity_id
_entity_poly.type
_entity_poly.pdbx_seq_one_letter_code
_entity_poly.pdbx_strand_id
1 'polypeptide(L)'
;EANIFAYFGDEQERDDVLAFAYEDVVAAFTYFLENHSKGRPFIIASHSQGTHHALRLLQEKIDGSPLRRRMVAAYMIGGAVIPVSPEWFASMTTITPCERADDLHCVVHWDTMPDGADPMERAAESLCTNPLTWRVDEEMASAELNEGAVVPEGTYNTAFGSKDDVPTQQKFEALDSPQPGQTWAQCRDGSLFARDQSGTGFAAMGSDEMGTYHGLDYALFYMNIRNNARLRTATFLATAEASPEAG
;
A
#
# COMPACT_ATOMS: atom_id res chain seq x y z
N GLU A 1 9.76 -13.16 -13.32
CA GLU A 1 8.46 -12.93 -12.66
C GLU A 1 8.24 -13.97 -11.57
N ALA A 2 7.97 -13.52 -10.34
CA ALA A 2 7.60 -14.39 -9.24
C ALA A 2 6.07 -14.51 -9.15
N ASN A 3 5.57 -15.70 -8.85
CA ASN A 3 4.15 -15.89 -8.59
C ASN A 3 3.89 -16.14 -7.09
N ILE A 4 2.63 -16.13 -6.67
CA ILE A 4 2.24 -16.27 -5.26
C ILE A 4 2.74 -17.58 -4.62
N PHE A 5 2.91 -18.64 -5.40
CA PHE A 5 3.39 -19.93 -4.87
C PHE A 5 4.83 -19.86 -4.34
N ALA A 6 5.61 -18.85 -4.72
CA ALA A 6 6.93 -18.61 -4.14
C ALA A 6 6.88 -18.40 -2.60
N TYR A 7 5.77 -17.89 -2.08
CA TYR A 7 5.60 -17.66 -0.63
C TYR A 7 5.26 -18.92 0.17
N PHE A 8 4.89 -20.01 -0.50
CA PHE A 8 4.56 -21.29 0.12
C PHE A 8 5.67 -22.34 -0.03
N GLY A 9 6.76 -21.97 -0.72
CA GLY A 9 7.92 -22.83 -0.95
C GLY A 9 8.98 -22.73 0.15
N ASP A 10 10.13 -23.29 -0.14
CA ASP A 10 11.34 -23.13 0.67
C ASP A 10 11.78 -21.66 0.74
N GLU A 11 12.28 -21.23 1.89
CA GLU A 11 12.64 -19.83 2.12
C GLU A 11 13.72 -19.33 1.15
N GLN A 12 14.73 -20.16 0.89
CA GLN A 12 15.82 -19.82 -0.02
C GLN A 12 15.31 -19.72 -1.47
N GLU A 13 14.47 -20.66 -1.90
CA GLU A 13 13.88 -20.63 -3.24
C GLU A 13 12.97 -19.39 -3.43
N ARG A 14 12.20 -19.04 -2.40
CA ARG A 14 11.39 -17.81 -2.38
C ARG A 14 12.27 -16.58 -2.57
N ASP A 15 13.32 -16.46 -1.78
CA ASP A 15 14.20 -15.30 -1.79
C ASP A 15 14.94 -15.16 -3.13
N ASP A 16 15.38 -16.27 -3.71
CA ASP A 16 16.03 -16.29 -5.02
C ASP A 16 15.07 -15.86 -6.15
N VAL A 17 13.83 -16.35 -6.15
CA VAL A 17 12.81 -16.00 -7.15
C VAL A 17 12.39 -14.53 -7.01
N LEU A 18 12.23 -14.04 -5.79
CA LEU A 18 11.91 -12.63 -5.53
C LEU A 18 13.09 -11.72 -5.87
N ALA A 19 14.33 -12.12 -5.59
CA ALA A 19 15.50 -11.36 -5.99
C ALA A 19 15.61 -11.25 -7.52
N PHE A 20 15.35 -12.33 -8.24
CA PHE A 20 15.31 -12.30 -9.70
C PHE A 20 14.23 -11.37 -10.24
N ALA A 21 13.00 -11.44 -9.71
CA ALA A 21 11.91 -10.56 -10.12
C ALA A 21 12.18 -9.08 -9.79
N TYR A 22 12.91 -8.82 -8.71
CA TYR A 22 13.29 -7.46 -8.31
C TYR A 22 14.19 -6.77 -9.34
N GLU A 23 15.00 -7.50 -10.10
CA GLU A 23 15.83 -6.92 -11.17
C GLU A 23 14.96 -6.20 -12.22
N ASP A 24 13.80 -6.78 -12.59
CA ASP A 24 12.86 -6.14 -13.50
C ASP A 24 12.25 -4.85 -12.91
N VAL A 25 11.96 -4.85 -11.60
CA VAL A 25 11.46 -3.66 -10.90
C VAL A 25 12.48 -2.53 -10.93
N VAL A 26 13.75 -2.83 -10.66
CA VAL A 26 14.84 -1.84 -10.73
C VAL A 26 15.01 -1.33 -12.16
N ALA A 27 15.00 -2.22 -13.15
CA ALA A 27 15.12 -1.83 -14.55
C ALA A 27 13.96 -0.92 -14.99
N ALA A 28 12.73 -1.28 -14.63
CA ALA A 28 11.53 -0.48 -14.94
C ALA A 28 11.56 0.90 -14.25
N PHE A 29 11.94 0.95 -12.97
CA PHE A 29 12.07 2.20 -12.23
C PHE A 29 13.15 3.11 -12.82
N THR A 30 14.30 2.56 -13.17
CA THR A 30 15.39 3.29 -13.82
C THR A 30 14.92 3.86 -15.16
N TYR A 31 14.28 3.03 -15.99
CA TYR A 31 13.73 3.45 -17.27
C TYR A 31 12.70 4.57 -17.12
N PHE A 32 11.80 4.47 -16.13
CA PHE A 32 10.86 5.53 -15.81
C PHE A 32 11.56 6.83 -15.44
N LEU A 33 12.59 6.78 -14.60
CA LEU A 33 13.33 7.98 -14.19
C LEU A 33 14.01 8.68 -15.38
N GLU A 34 14.62 7.92 -16.27
CA GLU A 34 15.36 8.41 -17.41
C GLU A 34 14.44 8.94 -18.54
N ASN A 35 13.34 8.25 -18.81
CA ASN A 35 12.55 8.48 -20.02
C ASN A 35 11.20 9.19 -19.77
N HIS A 36 10.61 9.03 -18.58
CA HIS A 36 9.24 9.47 -18.31
C HIS A 36 9.11 10.48 -17.18
N SER A 37 9.95 10.43 -16.16
CA SER A 37 9.80 11.29 -14.98
C SER A 37 10.12 12.76 -15.30
N LYS A 38 11.05 13.03 -16.20
CA LYS A 38 11.49 14.39 -16.57
C LYS A 38 11.87 15.26 -15.35
N GLY A 39 12.49 14.65 -14.34
CA GLY A 39 12.83 15.35 -13.10
C GLY A 39 11.65 15.62 -12.15
N ARG A 40 10.43 15.30 -12.53
CA ARG A 40 9.23 15.55 -11.68
C ARG A 40 9.27 14.75 -10.38
N PRO A 41 8.59 15.22 -9.33
CA PRO A 41 8.34 14.42 -8.14
C PRO A 41 7.51 13.19 -8.46
N PHE A 42 7.59 12.17 -7.62
CA PHE A 42 6.87 10.92 -7.79
C PHE A 42 6.36 10.38 -6.44
N ILE A 43 5.31 9.58 -6.51
CA ILE A 43 4.79 8.75 -5.43
C ILE A 43 5.11 7.31 -5.78
N ILE A 44 5.51 6.51 -4.80
CA ILE A 44 5.53 5.05 -4.92
C ILE A 44 4.27 4.51 -4.27
N ALA A 45 3.56 3.64 -4.96
CA ALA A 45 2.41 2.93 -4.43
C ALA A 45 2.53 1.46 -4.81
N SER A 46 2.34 0.59 -3.83
CA SER A 46 2.53 -0.85 -3.99
C SER A 46 1.49 -1.63 -3.21
N HIS A 47 1.30 -2.89 -3.59
CA HIS A 47 0.44 -3.83 -2.89
C HIS A 47 1.02 -5.23 -2.93
N SER A 48 0.89 -5.99 -1.84
CA SER A 48 1.25 -7.40 -1.76
C SER A 48 2.72 -7.64 -2.13
N GLN A 49 2.99 -8.53 -3.07
CA GLN A 49 4.35 -8.79 -3.57
C GLN A 49 5.03 -7.51 -4.08
N GLY A 50 4.25 -6.57 -4.65
CA GLY A 50 4.77 -5.27 -5.05
C GLY A 50 5.33 -4.47 -3.88
N THR A 51 4.75 -4.58 -2.69
CA THR A 51 5.28 -3.96 -1.47
C THR A 51 6.61 -4.57 -1.06
N HIS A 52 6.75 -5.89 -1.15
CA HIS A 52 8.03 -6.55 -0.94
C HIS A 52 9.16 -5.96 -1.81
N HIS A 53 8.91 -5.83 -3.10
CA HIS A 53 9.90 -5.25 -4.01
C HIS A 53 10.11 -3.76 -3.76
N ALA A 54 9.06 -3.02 -3.44
CA ALA A 54 9.15 -1.58 -3.21
C ALA A 54 9.92 -1.23 -1.92
N LEU A 55 9.81 -2.04 -0.86
CA LEU A 55 10.61 -1.87 0.36
C LEU A 55 12.11 -1.97 0.05
N ARG A 56 12.50 -2.96 -0.74
CA ARG A 56 13.88 -3.12 -1.20
C ARG A 56 14.31 -1.96 -2.11
N LEU A 57 13.44 -1.50 -2.99
CA LEU A 57 13.69 -0.34 -3.85
C LEU A 57 13.93 0.92 -3.03
N LEU A 58 13.15 1.13 -1.97
CA LEU A 58 13.34 2.25 -1.04
C LEU A 58 14.73 2.20 -0.39
N GLN A 59 15.13 1.04 0.14
CA GLN A 59 16.43 0.86 0.78
C GLN A 59 17.61 1.05 -0.17
N GLU A 60 17.56 0.41 -1.36
CA GLU A 60 18.72 0.33 -2.24
C GLU A 60 18.87 1.53 -3.18
N LYS A 61 17.78 2.19 -3.56
CA LYS A 61 17.79 3.20 -4.63
C LYS A 61 17.38 4.58 -4.18
N ILE A 62 16.59 4.71 -3.11
CA ILE A 62 15.98 5.98 -2.74
C ILE A 62 16.55 6.52 -1.44
N ASP A 63 16.67 5.67 -0.40
CA ASP A 63 17.20 6.10 0.88
C ASP A 63 18.63 6.63 0.74
N GLY A 64 18.92 7.74 1.41
CA GLY A 64 20.23 8.40 1.33
C GLY A 64 20.61 8.96 -0.05
N SER A 65 19.77 8.80 -1.08
CA SER A 65 20.05 9.26 -2.44
C SER A 65 19.34 10.58 -2.77
N PRO A 66 19.75 11.29 -3.85
CA PRO A 66 19.03 12.46 -4.34
C PRO A 66 17.57 12.19 -4.72
N LEU A 67 17.20 10.96 -5.04
CA LEU A 67 15.84 10.58 -5.40
C LEU A 67 14.85 10.76 -4.24
N ARG A 68 15.32 10.61 -2.99
CA ARG A 68 14.48 10.85 -1.83
C ARG A 68 13.84 12.24 -1.86
N ARG A 69 14.59 13.27 -2.26
CA ARG A 69 14.05 14.64 -2.35
C ARG A 69 12.97 14.82 -3.41
N ARG A 70 12.85 13.87 -4.34
CA ARG A 70 11.82 13.86 -5.38
C ARG A 70 10.64 12.94 -5.02
N MET A 71 10.80 12.05 -4.08
CA MET A 71 9.72 11.18 -3.61
C MET A 71 8.79 11.98 -2.70
N VAL A 72 7.53 12.13 -3.10
CA VAL A 72 6.50 12.78 -2.28
C VAL A 72 6.20 11.95 -1.04
N ALA A 73 5.83 10.70 -1.24
CA ALA A 73 5.63 9.68 -0.21
C ALA A 73 5.63 8.28 -0.83
N ALA A 74 5.71 7.25 0.02
CA ALA A 74 5.60 5.86 -0.38
C ALA A 74 4.44 5.17 0.37
N TYR A 75 3.50 4.59 -0.38
CA TYR A 75 2.36 3.82 0.10
C TYR A 75 2.69 2.33 -0.05
N MET A 76 3.18 1.73 1.04
CA MET A 76 3.62 0.33 1.11
C MET A 76 2.51 -0.53 1.72
N ILE A 77 1.51 -0.86 0.95
CA ILE A 77 0.26 -1.42 1.45
C ILE A 77 0.23 -2.94 1.27
N GLY A 78 -0.39 -3.65 2.24
CA GLY A 78 -0.60 -5.08 2.13
C GLY A 78 0.70 -5.88 2.15
N GLY A 79 1.67 -5.48 2.96
CA GLY A 79 3.01 -6.08 2.98
C GLY A 79 3.15 -7.34 3.83
N ALA A 80 2.07 -7.93 4.27
CA ALA A 80 1.89 -8.99 5.27
C ALA A 80 3.03 -10.02 5.45
N VAL A 81 3.87 -10.24 4.46
CA VAL A 81 4.95 -11.23 4.49
C VAL A 81 6.27 -10.64 5.01
N ILE A 82 6.48 -9.32 4.84
CA ILE A 82 7.66 -8.62 5.32
C ILE A 82 7.20 -7.43 6.16
N PRO A 83 7.45 -7.46 7.46
CA PRO A 83 7.01 -6.40 8.35
C PRO A 83 7.72 -5.08 7.99
N VAL A 84 6.94 -4.02 7.83
CA VAL A 84 7.44 -2.64 7.79
C VAL A 84 7.65 -2.20 9.24
N SER A 85 8.66 -2.78 9.86
CA SER A 85 8.88 -2.73 11.31
C SER A 85 9.81 -1.59 11.73
N PRO A 86 9.88 -1.26 13.03
CA PRO A 86 10.89 -0.36 13.55
C PRO A 86 12.31 -0.78 13.19
N GLU A 87 12.60 -2.09 13.13
CA GLU A 87 13.89 -2.63 12.71
C GLU A 87 14.17 -2.30 11.24
N TRP A 88 13.17 -2.46 10.36
CA TRP A 88 13.31 -2.06 8.97
C TRP A 88 13.63 -0.56 8.85
N PHE A 89 12.92 0.31 9.59
CA PHE A 89 13.21 1.75 9.60
C PHE A 89 14.59 2.07 10.21
N ALA A 90 15.04 1.33 11.20
CA ALA A 90 16.38 1.50 11.77
C ALA A 90 17.50 1.20 10.78
N SER A 91 17.24 0.42 9.72
CA SER A 91 18.17 0.19 8.61
C SER A 91 18.23 1.34 7.60
N MET A 92 17.29 2.29 7.68
CA MET A 92 17.20 3.44 6.78
C MET A 92 17.99 4.64 7.31
N THR A 93 18.50 5.45 6.40
CA THR A 93 19.27 6.65 6.75
C THR A 93 18.40 7.91 6.84
N THR A 94 17.40 8.01 5.98
CA THR A 94 16.65 9.26 5.77
C THR A 94 15.15 9.06 5.62
N ILE A 95 14.67 7.85 5.42
CA ILE A 95 13.25 7.51 5.28
C ILE A 95 12.68 7.13 6.65
N THR A 96 11.53 7.69 7.00
CA THR A 96 10.84 7.51 8.27
C THR A 96 9.37 7.15 8.04
N PRO A 97 8.65 6.66 9.06
CA PRO A 97 7.19 6.61 9.00
C PRO A 97 6.59 7.99 8.74
N CYS A 98 5.45 8.04 8.05
CA CYS A 98 4.62 9.23 8.05
C CYS A 98 3.74 9.22 9.31
N GLU A 99 3.72 10.31 10.05
CA GLU A 99 2.93 10.47 11.28
C GLU A 99 1.72 11.39 11.10
N ARG A 100 1.68 12.12 9.97
CA ARG A 100 0.64 13.09 9.64
C ARG A 100 0.22 13.00 8.19
N ALA A 101 -0.96 13.53 7.89
CA ALA A 101 -1.55 13.52 6.55
C ALA A 101 -0.71 14.24 5.50
N ASP A 102 0.07 15.24 5.90
CA ASP A 102 0.85 16.12 5.02
C ASP A 102 2.37 15.90 5.06
N ASP A 103 2.84 14.91 5.82
CA ASP A 103 4.26 14.56 5.87
C ASP A 103 4.77 14.11 4.49
N LEU A 104 6.04 14.44 4.22
CA LEU A 104 6.71 14.17 2.95
C LEU A 104 7.94 13.27 3.13
N HIS A 105 8.33 12.59 2.06
CA HIS A 105 9.53 11.75 2.01
C HIS A 105 9.51 10.60 3.02
N CYS A 106 8.34 10.08 3.33
CA CYS A 106 8.08 9.10 4.36
C CYS A 106 7.22 7.94 3.84
N VAL A 107 7.01 6.93 4.66
CA VAL A 107 6.27 5.69 4.32
C VAL A 107 4.99 5.62 5.12
N VAL A 108 3.89 5.24 4.48
CA VAL A 108 2.67 4.73 5.11
C VAL A 108 2.52 3.24 4.85
N HIS A 109 2.00 2.52 5.81
CA HIS A 109 1.79 1.08 5.71
C HIS A 109 0.58 0.64 6.52
N TRP A 110 -0.15 -0.34 6.01
CA TRP A 110 -1.14 -1.13 6.74
C TRP A 110 -1.42 -2.44 6.03
N ASP A 111 -1.94 -3.39 6.80
CA ASP A 111 -2.56 -4.64 6.36
C ASP A 111 -3.94 -4.73 6.99
N THR A 112 -4.99 -4.88 6.18
CA THR A 112 -6.37 -4.79 6.66
C THR A 112 -6.90 -6.14 7.13
N MET A 113 -7.53 -6.14 8.31
CA MET A 113 -8.18 -7.29 8.95
C MET A 113 -9.67 -7.00 9.16
N PRO A 114 -10.53 -8.03 9.07
CA PRO A 114 -11.93 -7.90 9.49
C PRO A 114 -12.03 -7.71 11.00
N ASP A 115 -13.04 -6.98 11.45
CA ASP A 115 -13.36 -6.89 12.88
C ASP A 115 -13.63 -8.28 13.48
N GLY A 116 -13.05 -8.53 14.64
CA GLY A 116 -13.17 -9.82 15.35
C GLY A 116 -12.18 -10.90 14.89
N ALA A 117 -11.36 -10.65 13.88
CA ALA A 117 -10.23 -11.53 13.57
C ALA A 117 -9.08 -11.35 14.57
N ASP A 118 -8.26 -12.38 14.70
CA ASP A 118 -7.00 -12.26 15.44
C ASP A 118 -5.99 -11.43 14.60
N PRO A 119 -5.16 -10.57 15.23
CA PRO A 119 -4.08 -9.89 14.53
C PRO A 119 -3.15 -10.87 13.84
N MET A 120 -2.60 -10.49 12.70
CA MET A 120 -1.57 -11.31 12.05
C MET A 120 -0.31 -11.33 12.92
N GLU A 121 0.12 -12.50 13.36
CA GLU A 121 1.32 -12.66 14.18
C GLU A 121 2.56 -11.99 13.57
N ARG A 122 2.71 -12.05 12.25
CA ARG A 122 3.82 -11.41 11.52
C ARG A 122 3.72 -9.89 11.44
N ALA A 123 2.55 -9.32 11.64
CA ALA A 123 2.33 -7.88 11.62
C ALA A 123 2.52 -7.22 12.99
N ALA A 124 2.68 -7.99 14.08
CA ALA A 124 2.68 -7.46 15.45
C ALA A 124 3.67 -6.30 15.69
N GLU A 125 4.77 -6.27 14.94
CA GLU A 125 5.77 -5.21 14.99
C GLU A 125 5.73 -4.26 13.78
N SER A 126 4.76 -4.43 12.88
CA SER A 126 4.65 -3.59 11.69
C SER A 126 4.13 -2.21 12.02
N LEU A 127 4.59 -1.23 11.26
CA LEU A 127 3.94 0.06 11.20
C LEU A 127 2.48 -0.14 10.78
N CYS A 128 1.56 0.48 11.50
CA CYS A 128 0.19 0.62 11.05
C CYS A 128 -0.17 2.10 10.97
N THR A 129 -0.39 2.60 9.77
CA THR A 129 -0.94 3.94 9.54
C THR A 129 -2.44 3.82 9.32
N ASN A 130 -3.25 4.48 10.15
CA ASN A 130 -4.69 4.50 9.94
C ASN A 130 -5.04 5.41 8.75
N PRO A 131 -5.57 4.88 7.61
CA PRO A 131 -5.82 5.67 6.40
C PRO A 131 -6.98 6.67 6.54
N LEU A 132 -7.75 6.63 7.63
CA LEU A 132 -8.79 7.62 7.91
C LEU A 132 -8.25 8.87 8.63
N THR A 133 -7.15 8.74 9.36
CA THR A 133 -6.53 9.84 10.13
C THR A 133 -5.11 10.17 9.68
N TRP A 134 -4.45 9.25 8.97
CA TRP A 134 -3.04 9.29 8.58
C TRP A 134 -2.08 9.33 9.79
N ARG A 135 -2.52 8.82 10.93
CA ARG A 135 -1.74 8.76 12.17
C ARG A 135 -1.28 7.33 12.44
N VAL A 136 -0.21 7.24 13.19
CA VAL A 136 0.36 5.98 13.69
C VAL A 136 -0.01 5.89 15.17
N ASP A 137 -1.24 5.52 15.45
CA ASP A 137 -1.76 5.31 16.81
C ASP A 137 -2.87 4.24 16.78
N GLU A 138 -3.31 3.82 17.95
CA GLU A 138 -4.36 2.82 18.14
C GLU A 138 -5.76 3.44 18.37
N GLU A 139 -5.92 4.74 18.14
CA GLU A 139 -7.23 5.37 18.25
C GLU A 139 -8.16 4.90 17.13
N MET A 140 -9.37 4.53 17.49
CA MET A 140 -10.38 4.15 16.52
C MET A 140 -10.87 5.40 15.76
N ALA A 141 -10.74 5.38 14.45
CA ALA A 141 -11.29 6.38 13.56
C ALA A 141 -12.72 6.00 13.13
N SER A 142 -13.68 6.89 13.32
CA SER A 142 -15.07 6.61 12.97
C SER A 142 -15.30 6.50 11.46
N ALA A 143 -16.36 5.78 11.07
CA ALA A 143 -16.73 5.62 9.67
C ALA A 143 -17.06 6.97 8.97
N GLU A 144 -17.39 8.01 9.72
CA GLU A 144 -17.63 9.35 9.16
C GLU A 144 -16.39 9.94 8.46
N LEU A 145 -15.19 9.47 8.84
CA LEU A 145 -13.92 9.87 8.21
C LEU A 145 -13.62 9.07 6.94
N ASN A 146 -14.37 8.01 6.64
CA ASN A 146 -14.23 7.28 5.41
C ASN A 146 -14.85 8.06 4.25
N GLU A 147 -14.02 8.65 3.42
CA GLU A 147 -14.42 9.54 2.32
C GLU A 147 -15.01 8.79 1.13
N GLY A 148 -14.84 7.48 1.07
CA GLY A 148 -15.47 6.59 0.10
C GLY A 148 -14.63 5.38 -0.27
N ALA A 149 -15.24 4.23 -0.06
CA ALA A 149 -14.76 2.96 -0.58
C ALA A 149 -15.26 2.76 -2.03
N VAL A 150 -14.52 2.00 -2.82
CA VAL A 150 -14.92 1.65 -4.18
C VAL A 150 -14.86 0.15 -4.34
N VAL A 151 -15.99 -0.46 -4.72
CA VAL A 151 -16.03 -1.90 -5.00
C VAL A 151 -15.16 -2.18 -6.22
N PRO A 152 -14.17 -3.05 -6.11
CA PRO A 152 -13.38 -3.47 -7.27
C PRO A 152 -14.24 -4.40 -8.11
N GLU A 153 -14.77 -3.92 -9.22
CA GLU A 153 -15.57 -4.76 -10.11
C GLU A 153 -14.75 -5.87 -10.79
N GLY A 154 -15.28 -7.06 -10.73
CA GLY A 154 -15.19 -8.09 -11.77
C GLY A 154 -13.89 -8.87 -11.93
N THR A 155 -12.83 -8.66 -11.18
CA THR A 155 -11.55 -9.25 -11.58
C THR A 155 -10.96 -10.26 -10.60
N TYR A 156 -11.48 -10.40 -9.42
CA TYR A 156 -10.74 -11.01 -8.33
C TYR A 156 -11.05 -12.45 -7.99
N ASN A 157 -12.13 -13.00 -8.51
CA ASN A 157 -12.36 -14.45 -8.41
C ASN A 157 -11.36 -15.28 -9.22
N THR A 158 -10.41 -14.62 -9.88
CA THR A 158 -9.54 -15.29 -10.85
C THR A 158 -8.16 -15.65 -10.34
N ALA A 159 -7.70 -15.04 -9.24
CA ALA A 159 -6.43 -15.43 -8.64
C ALA A 159 -6.50 -16.82 -8.00
N PHE A 160 -7.70 -17.21 -7.53
CA PHE A 160 -7.95 -18.47 -6.84
C PHE A 160 -9.21 -19.21 -7.34
N GLY A 161 -9.94 -18.66 -8.32
CA GLY A 161 -11.14 -19.26 -8.91
C GLY A 161 -10.84 -20.13 -10.14
N SER A 162 -11.86 -20.88 -10.61
CA SER A 162 -11.73 -21.69 -11.80
C SER A 162 -11.52 -20.84 -13.06
N LYS A 163 -10.80 -21.36 -14.04
CA LYS A 163 -10.56 -20.70 -15.35
C LYS A 163 -11.84 -20.32 -16.09
N ASP A 164 -12.97 -20.92 -15.72
CA ASP A 164 -14.25 -20.75 -16.38
C ASP A 164 -15.01 -19.51 -15.91
N ASP A 165 -14.58 -18.89 -14.78
CA ASP A 165 -15.23 -17.72 -14.18
C ASP A 165 -14.59 -16.39 -14.59
N VAL A 166 -13.58 -16.40 -15.46
CA VAL A 166 -12.92 -15.18 -15.96
C VAL A 166 -13.64 -14.68 -17.21
N PRO A 167 -14.35 -13.54 -17.13
CA PRO A 167 -14.79 -12.86 -18.33
C PRO A 167 -13.55 -12.35 -19.08
N THR A 168 -13.12 -13.07 -20.09
CA THR A 168 -11.86 -12.86 -20.81
C THR A 168 -11.75 -11.52 -21.55
N GLN A 169 -12.73 -10.63 -21.47
CA GLN A 169 -12.73 -9.31 -22.14
C GLN A 169 -13.62 -8.27 -21.47
N GLN A 170 -13.89 -8.33 -20.17
CA GLN A 170 -14.67 -7.29 -19.54
C GLN A 170 -13.84 -6.00 -19.48
N LYS A 171 -14.27 -5.00 -20.24
CA LYS A 171 -13.72 -3.64 -20.15
C LYS A 171 -14.56 -2.86 -19.15
N PHE A 172 -13.90 -2.33 -18.14
CA PHE A 172 -14.51 -1.38 -17.21
C PHE A 172 -14.33 0.02 -17.79
N GLU A 173 -15.41 0.72 -18.05
CA GLU A 173 -15.38 2.09 -18.57
C GLU A 173 -15.17 3.12 -17.45
N ALA A 174 -15.61 2.80 -16.23
CA ALA A 174 -15.47 3.65 -15.06
C ALA A 174 -15.45 2.82 -13.78
N LEU A 175 -14.89 3.38 -12.72
CA LEU A 175 -15.05 2.85 -11.37
C LEU A 175 -16.47 3.12 -10.86
N ASP A 176 -16.97 2.26 -10.00
CA ASP A 176 -18.20 2.50 -9.26
C ASP A 176 -18.14 3.80 -8.47
N SER A 177 -19.30 4.36 -8.19
CA SER A 177 -19.39 5.55 -7.35
C SER A 177 -18.83 5.26 -5.96
N PRO A 178 -17.95 6.11 -5.42
CA PRO A 178 -17.43 5.94 -4.07
C PRO A 178 -18.56 5.89 -3.03
N GLN A 179 -18.44 5.00 -2.06
CA GLN A 179 -19.38 4.79 -0.96
C GLN A 179 -18.80 5.37 0.34
N PRO A 180 -19.15 6.61 0.74
CA PRO A 180 -18.67 7.20 1.99
C PRO A 180 -19.21 6.45 3.21
N GLY A 181 -18.45 6.47 4.32
CA GLY A 181 -18.89 5.87 5.57
C GLY A 181 -18.91 4.33 5.57
N GLN A 182 -18.28 3.69 4.60
CA GLN A 182 -18.28 2.23 4.44
C GLN A 182 -17.68 1.51 5.64
N THR A 183 -16.58 2.04 6.18
CA THR A 183 -15.87 1.41 7.30
C THR A 183 -15.30 2.43 8.28
N TRP A 184 -15.21 2.02 9.54
CA TRP A 184 -14.29 2.59 10.53
C TRP A 184 -12.93 1.88 10.38
N ALA A 185 -11.88 2.40 11.03
CA ALA A 185 -10.56 1.79 11.04
C ALA A 185 -9.85 1.99 12.36
N GLN A 186 -9.11 0.98 12.81
CA GLN A 186 -8.30 1.02 14.03
C GLN A 186 -7.04 0.18 13.86
N CYS A 187 -5.88 0.76 14.13
CA CYS A 187 -4.64 0.00 14.27
C CYS A 187 -4.61 -0.75 15.61
N ARG A 188 -4.28 -2.04 15.58
CA ARG A 188 -4.07 -2.87 16.77
C ARG A 188 -2.99 -3.90 16.44
N ASP A 189 -1.99 -4.03 17.26
CA ASP A 189 -0.91 -5.01 17.08
C ASP A 189 -0.37 -5.05 15.63
N GLY A 190 -0.04 -3.88 15.08
CA GLY A 190 0.51 -3.73 13.73
C GLY A 190 -0.45 -3.97 12.56
N SER A 191 -1.69 -4.38 12.82
CA SER A 191 -2.73 -4.62 11.81
C SER A 191 -3.80 -3.53 11.83
N LEU A 192 -4.39 -3.23 10.67
CA LEU A 192 -5.51 -2.30 10.52
C LEU A 192 -6.84 -3.04 10.55
N PHE A 193 -7.61 -2.90 11.60
CA PHE A 193 -8.94 -3.49 11.69
C PHE A 193 -9.99 -2.59 11.04
N ALA A 194 -10.91 -3.20 10.31
CA ALA A 194 -12.00 -2.55 9.60
C ALA A 194 -13.34 -3.26 9.90
N ARG A 195 -14.45 -2.54 9.71
CA ARG A 195 -15.79 -3.10 9.87
C ARG A 195 -15.93 -4.39 9.05
N ASP A 196 -16.64 -5.38 9.59
CA ASP A 196 -17.04 -6.55 8.83
C ASP A 196 -17.79 -6.16 7.56
N GLN A 197 -17.34 -6.68 6.41
CA GLN A 197 -17.90 -6.40 5.09
C GLN A 197 -18.90 -7.47 4.64
N SER A 198 -19.22 -8.46 5.47
CA SER A 198 -20.24 -9.48 5.18
C SER A 198 -21.57 -8.83 4.82
N GLY A 199 -22.20 -9.27 3.73
CA GLY A 199 -23.47 -8.72 3.26
C GLY A 199 -23.38 -7.36 2.55
N THR A 200 -22.20 -6.84 2.31
CA THR A 200 -21.97 -5.65 1.48
C THR A 200 -21.50 -6.01 0.07
N GLY A 201 -21.43 -5.02 -0.83
CA GLY A 201 -20.81 -5.20 -2.16
C GLY A 201 -19.33 -5.59 -2.13
N PHE A 202 -18.67 -5.44 -0.99
CA PHE A 202 -17.26 -5.84 -0.77
C PHE A 202 -17.11 -7.30 -0.32
N ALA A 203 -18.21 -7.99 -0.01
CA ALA A 203 -18.18 -9.36 0.52
C ALA A 203 -17.53 -10.37 -0.44
N ALA A 204 -17.63 -10.15 -1.76
CA ALA A 204 -17.00 -11.01 -2.76
C ALA A 204 -15.46 -11.01 -2.70
N MET A 205 -14.89 -9.96 -2.11
CA MET A 205 -13.48 -9.81 -1.81
C MET A 205 -13.23 -9.88 -0.30
N GLY A 206 -14.16 -10.43 0.43
CA GLY A 206 -14.11 -10.61 1.87
C GLY A 206 -12.86 -11.35 2.33
N SER A 207 -12.84 -11.84 3.55
CA SER A 207 -11.64 -12.47 4.08
C SER A 207 -11.15 -13.58 3.14
N ASP A 208 -9.88 -13.47 2.79
CA ASP A 208 -9.16 -14.51 2.07
C ASP A 208 -9.02 -15.79 2.93
N GLU A 209 -8.35 -16.81 2.39
CA GLU A 209 -8.12 -18.06 3.13
C GLU A 209 -7.29 -17.86 4.42
N MET A 210 -6.59 -16.74 4.55
CA MET A 210 -5.83 -16.37 5.76
C MET A 210 -6.67 -15.54 6.74
N GLY A 211 -7.93 -15.27 6.45
CA GLY A 211 -8.83 -14.47 7.28
C GLY A 211 -8.55 -12.97 7.24
N THR A 212 -7.88 -12.47 6.21
CA THR A 212 -7.52 -11.05 6.07
C THR A 212 -8.40 -10.32 5.05
N TYR A 213 -8.39 -8.99 5.07
CA TYR A 213 -8.97 -8.13 4.03
C TYR A 213 -7.92 -7.63 3.04
N HIS A 214 -6.89 -8.43 2.80
CA HIS A 214 -5.80 -8.10 1.88
C HIS A 214 -6.27 -7.60 0.52
N GLY A 215 -7.29 -8.23 -0.08
CA GLY A 215 -7.89 -7.77 -1.33
C GLY A 215 -8.63 -6.43 -1.23
N LEU A 216 -8.93 -5.95 -0.03
CA LEU A 216 -9.67 -4.72 0.24
C LEU A 216 -8.80 -3.56 0.74
N ASP A 217 -7.50 -3.76 0.92
CA ASP A 217 -6.57 -2.78 1.47
C ASP A 217 -6.66 -1.39 0.81
N TYR A 218 -6.80 -1.34 -0.51
CA TYR A 218 -7.01 -0.11 -1.25
C TYR A 218 -8.49 0.24 -1.42
N ALA A 219 -9.34 -0.76 -1.62
CA ALA A 219 -10.73 -0.58 -1.99
C ALA A 219 -11.54 0.12 -0.90
N LEU A 220 -11.36 -0.27 0.37
CA LEU A 220 -12.09 0.31 1.51
C LEU A 220 -11.70 1.77 1.78
N PHE A 221 -10.50 2.18 1.40
CA PHE A 221 -9.95 3.51 1.71
C PHE A 221 -9.65 4.34 0.45
N TYR A 222 -10.26 4.00 -0.68
CA TYR A 222 -9.90 4.54 -1.99
C TYR A 222 -9.88 6.06 -2.03
N MET A 223 -10.93 6.73 -1.55
CA MET A 223 -11.01 8.19 -1.61
C MET A 223 -10.08 8.86 -0.59
N ASN A 224 -9.89 8.26 0.60
CA ASN A 224 -8.92 8.73 1.58
C ASN A 224 -7.50 8.69 1.01
N ILE A 225 -7.11 7.60 0.35
CA ILE A 225 -5.79 7.47 -0.30
C ILE A 225 -5.64 8.51 -1.42
N ARG A 226 -6.64 8.60 -2.30
CA ARG A 226 -6.64 9.56 -3.42
C ARG A 226 -6.48 11.01 -2.95
N ASN A 227 -7.24 11.41 -1.92
CA ASN A 227 -7.20 12.77 -1.41
C ASN A 227 -5.92 13.04 -0.62
N ASN A 228 -5.41 12.08 0.12
CA ASN A 228 -4.11 12.17 0.78
C ASN A 228 -2.96 12.32 -0.22
N ALA A 229 -2.93 11.53 -1.29
CA ALA A 229 -1.93 11.67 -2.34
C ALA A 229 -1.94 13.07 -2.98
N ARG A 230 -3.14 13.66 -3.16
CA ARG A 230 -3.29 15.04 -3.63
C ARG A 230 -2.79 16.06 -2.62
N LEU A 231 -3.14 15.90 -1.34
CA LEU A 231 -2.67 16.77 -0.25
C LEU A 231 -1.15 16.78 -0.19
N ARG A 232 -0.52 15.59 -0.10
CA ARG A 232 0.94 15.46 -0.06
C ARG A 232 1.61 16.06 -1.30
N THR A 233 1.04 15.86 -2.48
CA THR A 233 1.56 16.48 -3.71
C THR A 233 1.47 18.00 -3.66
N ALA A 234 0.37 18.57 -3.20
CA ALA A 234 0.22 20.01 -3.06
C ALA A 234 1.21 20.58 -2.03
N THR A 235 1.37 19.91 -0.87
CA THR A 235 2.36 20.29 0.15
C THR A 235 3.78 20.25 -0.42
N PHE A 236 4.11 19.19 -1.17
CA PHE A 236 5.43 19.07 -1.82
C PHE A 236 5.71 20.24 -2.77
N LEU A 237 4.77 20.57 -3.63
CA LEU A 237 4.93 21.67 -4.59
C LEU A 237 5.06 23.01 -3.89
N ALA A 238 4.28 23.25 -2.85
CA ALA A 238 4.38 24.49 -2.07
C ALA A 238 5.72 24.64 -1.34
N THR A 239 6.29 23.56 -0.81
CA THR A 239 7.62 23.59 -0.18
C THR A 239 8.74 23.77 -1.19
N ALA A 240 8.63 23.20 -2.39
CA ALA A 240 9.60 23.39 -3.47
C ALA A 240 9.63 24.84 -3.99
N GLU A 241 8.47 25.48 -4.09
CA GLU A 241 8.37 26.91 -4.47
C GLU A 241 8.95 27.86 -3.40
N ALA A 242 8.83 27.48 -2.11
CA ALA A 242 9.38 28.26 -1.01
C ALA A 242 10.91 28.16 -0.87
N SER A 243 11.54 27.18 -1.53
CA SER A 243 12.99 26.94 -1.50
C SER A 243 13.59 26.94 -2.92
N PRO A 244 13.69 28.07 -3.59
CA PRO A 244 14.11 28.14 -5.00
C PRO A 244 15.59 27.81 -5.26
N GLU A 245 16.39 27.48 -4.26
CA GLU A 245 17.82 27.17 -4.39
C GLU A 245 18.16 25.70 -4.68
N ALA A 246 17.20 24.85 -4.97
CA ALA A 246 17.41 23.42 -5.22
C ALA A 246 17.24 23.04 -6.71
N GLY A 247 17.72 23.88 -7.63
CA GLY A 247 17.78 23.61 -9.07
C GLY A 247 19.16 23.13 -9.52
#